data_859e9ce4c0e5ea8c4a8420acd5256b98
#
_entry.id   859e9ce4c0e5ea8c4a8420acd5256b98
#
_cell.length_a   1.000
_cell.length_b   1.000
_cell.length_c   1.000
_cell.angle_alpha   90.00
_cell.angle_beta   90.00
_cell.angle_gamma   90.00
#
_symmetry.space_group_name_H-M   'P 1'
#
loop_
_entity.id
_entity.type
_entity.pdbx_description
1 polymer ?
#
loop_
_entity_poly.entity_id
_entity_poly.type
_entity_poly.pdbx_seq_one_letter_code
_entity_poly.pdbx_strand_id
1 'polypeptide(L)'
;MKIIDNLKYGQQILKKTNIPSYKIDCEILMSKTLNISREDILLNSEKQMKKEEREKYLNFVNRRKKKEPIAYITNTKSFWRDKFITNENVLIPRPDSEHLVEQSLKIIKKNQFKRLLDIGVGSGCLSISILKERLFCKCDAIDLSENALKLAKINANIHQLSDRIKFYKRDVDNFYNDKYDLVISNPPYINKHKI
;
A
#
# COMPACT_ATOMS: atom_id res chain seq x y z
N MET A 1 -0.78 -4.89 -31.93
CA MET A 1 -0.53 -3.47 -31.63
C MET A 1 0.63 -3.40 -30.64
N LYS A 2 1.63 -2.55 -30.91
CA LYS A 2 2.86 -2.46 -30.10
C LYS A 2 2.58 -1.90 -28.70
N ILE A 3 3.52 -2.14 -27.77
CA ILE A 3 3.43 -1.60 -26.38
C ILE A 3 3.31 -0.08 -26.43
N ILE A 4 4.15 0.60 -27.23
CA ILE A 4 4.14 2.06 -27.34
C ILE A 4 2.82 2.62 -27.86
N ASP A 5 2.17 1.94 -28.80
CA ASP A 5 0.88 2.38 -29.35
C ASP A 5 -0.24 2.30 -28.30
N ASN A 6 -0.26 1.18 -27.53
CA ASN A 6 -1.21 1.01 -26.43
C ASN A 6 -0.98 2.04 -25.32
N LEU A 7 0.30 2.34 -25.01
CA LEU A 7 0.67 3.33 -24.02
C LEU A 7 0.15 4.73 -24.42
N LYS A 8 0.43 5.15 -25.66
CA LYS A 8 -0.06 6.43 -26.24
C LYS A 8 -1.58 6.50 -26.20
N TYR A 9 -2.26 5.42 -26.58
CA TYR A 9 -3.72 5.35 -26.54
C TYR A 9 -4.29 5.53 -25.12
N GLY A 10 -3.73 4.82 -24.14
CA GLY A 10 -4.12 5.00 -22.73
C GLY A 10 -3.87 6.43 -22.23
N GLN A 11 -2.73 7.02 -22.58
CA GLN A 11 -2.41 8.42 -22.24
C GLN A 11 -3.43 9.40 -22.83
N GLN A 12 -3.87 9.21 -24.07
CA GLN A 12 -4.91 10.04 -24.68
C GLN A 12 -6.25 9.95 -23.92
N ILE A 13 -6.64 8.73 -23.50
CA ILE A 13 -7.87 8.51 -22.72
C ILE A 13 -7.78 9.27 -21.39
N LEU A 14 -6.70 9.10 -20.62
CA LEU A 14 -6.55 9.70 -19.29
C LEU A 14 -6.36 11.22 -19.36
N LYS A 15 -5.67 11.73 -20.38
CA LYS A 15 -5.51 13.17 -20.62
C LYS A 15 -6.86 13.87 -20.81
N LYS A 16 -7.78 13.27 -21.58
CA LYS A 16 -9.14 13.81 -21.81
C LYS A 16 -9.99 13.87 -20.54
N THR A 17 -9.62 13.17 -19.46
CA THR A 17 -10.33 13.16 -18.17
C THR A 17 -9.66 14.03 -17.11
N ASN A 18 -8.76 14.94 -17.52
CA ASN A 18 -8.06 15.86 -16.64
C ASN A 18 -7.33 15.17 -15.46
N ILE A 19 -6.66 14.05 -15.74
CA ILE A 19 -5.77 13.38 -14.79
C ILE A 19 -4.36 13.91 -15.01
N PRO A 20 -3.79 14.73 -14.09
CA PRO A 20 -2.48 15.36 -14.30
C PRO A 20 -1.35 14.34 -14.47
N SER A 21 -1.44 13.22 -13.75
CA SER A 21 -0.45 12.14 -13.74
C SER A 21 -0.60 11.13 -14.88
N TYR A 22 -1.39 11.43 -15.93
CA TYR A 22 -1.80 10.48 -16.97
C TYR A 22 -0.65 9.70 -17.61
N LYS A 23 0.52 10.32 -17.79
CA LYS A 23 1.69 9.65 -18.39
C LYS A 23 2.21 8.56 -17.48
N ILE A 24 2.53 8.94 -16.24
CA ILE A 24 3.10 8.05 -15.23
C ILE A 24 2.09 6.96 -14.82
N ASP A 25 0.82 7.31 -14.74
CA ASP A 25 -0.26 6.36 -14.44
C ASP A 25 -0.32 5.26 -15.52
N CYS A 26 -0.27 5.63 -16.81
CA CYS A 26 -0.26 4.67 -17.90
C CYS A 26 0.96 3.75 -17.88
N GLU A 27 2.14 4.27 -17.56
CA GLU A 27 3.35 3.46 -17.42
C GLU A 27 3.24 2.46 -16.26
N ILE A 28 2.73 2.89 -15.10
CA ILE A 28 2.49 2.01 -13.94
C ILE A 28 1.48 0.91 -14.29
N LEU A 29 0.38 1.25 -14.97
CA LEU A 29 -0.64 0.29 -15.39
C LEU A 29 -0.09 -0.70 -16.42
N MET A 30 0.75 -0.24 -17.36
CA MET A 30 1.41 -1.09 -18.34
C MET A 30 2.41 -2.03 -17.66
N SER A 31 3.24 -1.52 -16.75
CA SER A 31 4.16 -2.30 -15.92
C SER A 31 3.42 -3.42 -15.17
N LYS A 32 2.31 -3.09 -14.53
CA LYS A 32 1.47 -4.07 -13.82
C LYS A 32 0.84 -5.09 -14.77
N THR A 33 0.47 -4.67 -15.97
CA THR A 33 -0.13 -5.56 -16.98
C THR A 33 0.84 -6.61 -17.47
N LEU A 34 2.06 -6.17 -17.81
CA LEU A 34 3.11 -7.00 -18.41
C LEU A 34 4.01 -7.68 -17.38
N ASN A 35 3.88 -7.29 -16.10
CA ASN A 35 4.73 -7.73 -14.99
C ASN A 35 6.23 -7.49 -15.24
N ILE A 36 6.56 -6.30 -15.78
CA ILE A 36 7.92 -5.84 -16.04
C ILE A 36 8.15 -4.49 -15.38
N SER A 37 9.40 -4.04 -15.27
CA SER A 37 9.71 -2.71 -14.75
C SER A 37 9.26 -1.59 -15.71
N ARG A 38 9.21 -0.35 -15.24
CA ARG A 38 8.89 0.80 -16.10
C ARG A 38 10.01 1.06 -17.11
N GLU A 39 11.25 0.83 -16.72
CA GLU A 39 12.43 0.90 -17.58
C GLU A 39 12.35 -0.11 -18.71
N ASP A 40 11.93 -1.34 -18.41
CA ASP A 40 11.74 -2.39 -19.40
C ASP A 40 10.64 -2.10 -20.42
N ILE A 41 9.62 -1.31 -20.06
CA ILE A 41 8.60 -0.86 -21.01
C ILE A 41 9.23 -0.05 -22.13
N LEU A 42 10.14 0.85 -21.82
CA LEU A 42 10.85 1.68 -22.79
C LEU A 42 11.73 0.83 -23.71
N LEU A 43 12.50 -0.12 -23.14
CA LEU A 43 13.36 -1.03 -23.89
C LEU A 43 12.59 -1.99 -24.80
N ASN A 44 11.36 -2.35 -24.41
CA ASN A 44 10.52 -3.28 -25.15
C ASN A 44 9.36 -2.60 -25.89
N SER A 45 9.41 -1.28 -26.06
CA SER A 45 8.31 -0.46 -26.60
C SER A 45 7.77 -0.92 -27.95
N GLU A 46 8.62 -1.50 -28.82
CA GLU A 46 8.27 -1.99 -30.15
C GLU A 46 7.68 -3.40 -30.16
N LYS A 47 7.72 -4.13 -29.03
CA LYS A 47 7.15 -5.48 -28.95
C LYS A 47 5.63 -5.44 -29.09
N GLN A 48 5.08 -6.47 -29.74
CA GLN A 48 3.64 -6.67 -29.86
C GLN A 48 3.06 -7.17 -28.53
N MET A 49 1.95 -6.57 -28.10
CA MET A 49 1.17 -7.08 -26.97
C MET A 49 0.23 -8.19 -27.44
N LYS A 50 0.08 -9.21 -26.58
CA LYS A 50 -0.98 -10.23 -26.74
C LYS A 50 -2.35 -9.59 -26.55
N LYS A 51 -3.40 -10.23 -27.07
CA LYS A 51 -4.77 -9.73 -26.97
C LYS A 51 -5.22 -9.57 -25.51
N GLU A 52 -4.96 -10.57 -24.70
CA GLU A 52 -5.32 -10.61 -23.26
C GLU A 52 -4.59 -9.50 -22.47
N GLU A 53 -3.30 -9.26 -22.77
CA GLU A 53 -2.53 -8.18 -22.15
C GLU A 53 -3.11 -6.82 -22.48
N ARG A 54 -3.48 -6.63 -23.74
CA ARG A 54 -4.12 -5.38 -24.19
C ARG A 54 -5.46 -5.15 -23.51
N GLU A 55 -6.31 -6.17 -23.45
CA GLU A 55 -7.62 -6.09 -22.78
C GLU A 55 -7.47 -5.76 -21.30
N LYS A 56 -6.54 -6.43 -20.60
CA LYS A 56 -6.20 -6.16 -19.20
C LYS A 56 -5.72 -4.72 -18.99
N TYR A 57 -4.81 -4.24 -19.87
CA TYR A 57 -4.32 -2.87 -19.79
C TYR A 57 -5.45 -1.86 -19.98
N LEU A 58 -6.30 -2.03 -20.98
CA LEU A 58 -7.42 -1.14 -21.24
C LEU A 58 -8.45 -1.16 -20.11
N ASN A 59 -8.67 -2.29 -19.47
CA ASN A 59 -9.50 -2.37 -18.28
C ASN A 59 -8.92 -1.50 -17.15
N PHE A 60 -7.62 -1.59 -16.88
CA PHE A 60 -6.95 -0.75 -15.88
C PHE A 60 -7.05 0.75 -16.22
N VAL A 61 -6.83 1.13 -17.49
CA VAL A 61 -7.00 2.50 -17.97
C VAL A 61 -8.44 2.99 -17.76
N ASN A 62 -9.44 2.15 -18.03
CA ASN A 62 -10.85 2.50 -17.83
C ASN A 62 -11.22 2.66 -16.36
N ARG A 63 -10.66 1.86 -15.45
CA ARG A 63 -10.79 2.05 -13.99
C ARG A 63 -10.18 3.39 -13.59
N ARG A 64 -8.96 3.69 -14.05
CA ARG A 64 -8.29 4.95 -13.77
C ARG A 64 -9.01 6.17 -14.33
N LYS A 65 -9.61 6.05 -15.53
CA LYS A 65 -10.49 7.04 -16.12
C LYS A 65 -11.65 7.44 -15.19
N LYS A 66 -12.17 6.50 -14.41
CA LYS A 66 -13.19 6.73 -13.37
C LYS A 66 -12.61 7.33 -12.08
N LYS A 67 -11.35 7.79 -12.10
CA LYS A 67 -10.59 8.35 -10.98
C LYS A 67 -10.29 7.36 -9.85
N GLU A 68 -10.41 6.06 -10.10
CA GLU A 68 -9.98 5.06 -9.12
C GLU A 68 -8.47 5.22 -8.84
N PRO A 69 -8.04 5.18 -7.56
CA PRO A 69 -6.63 5.31 -7.21
C PRO A 69 -5.76 4.22 -7.84
N ILE A 70 -4.58 4.60 -8.35
CA ILE A 70 -3.62 3.65 -8.95
C ILE A 70 -3.30 2.49 -8.00
N ALA A 71 -3.13 2.79 -6.72
CA ALA A 71 -2.82 1.78 -5.70
C ALA A 71 -3.89 0.68 -5.61
N TYR A 72 -5.18 1.03 -5.76
CA TYR A 72 -6.27 0.05 -5.75
C TYR A 72 -6.36 -0.72 -7.07
N ILE A 73 -6.07 -0.07 -8.20
CA ILE A 73 -6.04 -0.76 -9.51
C ILE A 73 -4.92 -1.78 -9.57
N THR A 74 -3.75 -1.43 -9.05
CA THR A 74 -2.56 -2.29 -9.06
C THR A 74 -2.51 -3.23 -7.86
N ASN A 75 -3.37 -3.03 -6.86
CA ASN A 75 -3.40 -3.68 -5.57
C ASN A 75 -2.07 -3.57 -4.80
N THR A 76 -1.29 -2.51 -5.06
CA THR A 76 0.00 -2.32 -4.40
C THR A 76 0.32 -0.84 -4.19
N LYS A 77 1.02 -0.54 -3.09
CA LYS A 77 1.57 0.78 -2.76
C LYS A 77 2.96 0.63 -2.17
N SER A 78 3.91 1.40 -2.69
CA SER A 78 5.21 1.55 -2.05
C SER A 78 5.08 2.41 -0.80
N PHE A 79 5.72 2.01 0.29
CA PHE A 79 5.78 2.73 1.54
C PHE A 79 7.08 2.36 2.25
N TRP A 80 7.81 3.37 2.77
CA TRP A 80 9.13 3.19 3.33
C TRP A 80 10.07 2.55 2.29
N ARG A 81 10.58 1.37 2.55
CA ARG A 81 11.51 0.64 1.66
C ARG A 81 10.87 -0.55 0.94
N ASP A 82 9.56 -0.71 1.10
CA ASP A 82 8.86 -1.93 0.69
C ASP A 82 7.59 -1.65 -0.12
N LYS A 83 7.02 -2.73 -0.68
CA LYS A 83 5.72 -2.72 -1.35
C LYS A 83 4.71 -3.44 -0.49
N PHE A 84 3.54 -2.83 -0.31
CA PHE A 84 2.42 -3.37 0.46
C PHE A 84 1.23 -3.65 -0.45
N ILE A 85 0.56 -4.78 -0.22
CA ILE A 85 -0.76 -5.02 -0.80
C ILE A 85 -1.74 -4.01 -0.20
N THR A 86 -2.59 -3.42 -1.05
CA THR A 86 -3.63 -2.48 -0.63
C THR A 86 -4.87 -2.64 -1.51
N ASN A 87 -6.04 -2.34 -0.97
CA ASN A 87 -7.32 -2.36 -1.65
C ASN A 87 -8.26 -1.32 -1.01
N GLU A 88 -9.50 -1.25 -1.47
CA GLU A 88 -10.52 -0.30 -1.01
C GLU A 88 -10.91 -0.44 0.47
N ASN A 89 -10.58 -1.56 1.12
CA ASN A 89 -10.90 -1.78 2.53
C ASN A 89 -9.94 -1.08 3.51
N VAL A 90 -8.84 -0.51 3.01
CA VAL A 90 -7.83 0.15 3.84
C VAL A 90 -7.42 1.49 3.26
N LEU A 91 -7.02 2.40 4.13
CA LEU A 91 -6.40 3.66 3.68
C LEU A 91 -5.09 3.34 2.93
N ILE A 92 -4.94 3.94 1.74
CA ILE A 92 -3.68 3.86 0.98
C ILE A 92 -2.55 4.46 1.83
N PRO A 93 -1.45 3.72 2.07
CA PRO A 93 -0.30 4.26 2.79
C PRO A 93 0.14 5.63 2.25
N ARG A 94 0.24 6.62 3.13
CA ARG A 94 0.60 8.00 2.77
C ARG A 94 2.09 8.25 3.02
N PRO A 95 2.78 8.99 2.13
CA PRO A 95 4.20 9.32 2.34
C PRO A 95 4.45 10.01 3.68
N ASP A 96 3.56 10.89 4.11
CA ASP A 96 3.69 11.62 5.40
C ASP A 96 3.75 10.67 6.60
N SER A 97 3.14 9.48 6.49
CA SER A 97 3.19 8.46 7.55
C SER A 97 4.57 7.79 7.67
N GLU A 98 5.46 7.95 6.70
CA GLU A 98 6.85 7.47 6.79
C GLU A 98 7.62 8.21 7.89
N HIS A 99 7.22 9.45 8.18
CA HIS A 99 7.79 10.21 9.30
C HIS A 99 7.51 9.53 10.67
N LEU A 100 6.34 8.90 10.83
CA LEU A 100 6.03 8.11 12.04
C LEU A 100 6.99 6.91 12.17
N VAL A 101 7.30 6.25 11.05
CA VAL A 101 8.29 5.15 11.05
C VAL A 101 9.65 5.68 11.51
N GLU A 102 10.12 6.77 10.90
CA GLU A 102 11.41 7.38 11.24
C GLU A 102 11.52 7.75 12.72
N GLN A 103 10.52 8.45 13.26
CA GLN A 103 10.51 8.84 14.68
C GLN A 103 10.45 7.62 15.60
N SER A 104 9.61 6.62 15.28
CA SER A 104 9.52 5.37 16.04
C SER A 104 10.87 4.66 16.10
N LEU A 105 11.58 4.58 14.99
CA LEU A 105 12.90 3.94 14.93
C LEU A 105 13.94 4.65 15.78
N LYS A 106 13.90 6.00 15.86
CA LYS A 106 14.78 6.81 16.72
C LYS A 106 14.48 6.55 18.19
N ILE A 107 13.20 6.55 18.58
CA ILE A 107 12.76 6.34 19.96
C ILE A 107 13.09 4.92 20.43
N ILE A 108 12.80 3.90 19.62
CA ILE A 108 13.08 2.50 19.91
C ILE A 108 14.58 2.28 20.14
N LYS A 109 15.43 2.85 19.29
CA LYS A 109 16.88 2.75 19.41
C LYS A 109 17.38 3.38 20.74
N LYS A 110 16.88 4.58 21.07
CA LYS A 110 17.29 5.30 22.29
C LYS A 110 16.91 4.56 23.57
N ASN A 111 15.69 3.98 23.63
CA ASN A 111 15.11 3.42 24.85
C ASN A 111 15.11 1.89 24.86
N GLN A 112 15.60 1.22 23.82
CA GLN A 112 15.62 -0.24 23.66
C GLN A 112 14.23 -0.90 23.78
N PHE A 113 13.20 -0.23 23.30
CA PHE A 113 11.82 -0.70 23.31
C PHE A 113 11.64 -1.99 22.52
N LYS A 114 10.77 -2.88 23.01
CA LYS A 114 10.55 -4.23 22.43
C LYS A 114 9.11 -4.51 22.08
N ARG A 115 8.14 -3.91 22.79
CA ARG A 115 6.71 -4.16 22.63
C ARG A 115 6.00 -2.94 22.07
N LEU A 116 5.42 -3.10 20.89
CA LEU A 116 4.70 -2.04 20.18
C LEU A 116 3.20 -2.36 20.13
N LEU A 117 2.37 -1.32 20.12
CA LEU A 117 0.95 -1.40 19.78
C LEU A 117 0.70 -0.53 18.54
N ASP A 118 0.08 -1.11 17.49
CA ASP A 118 -0.37 -0.41 16.30
C ASP A 118 -1.90 -0.31 16.32
N ILE A 119 -2.44 0.91 16.50
CA ILE A 119 -3.88 1.17 16.59
C ILE A 119 -4.40 1.64 15.24
N GLY A 120 -5.39 0.91 14.70
CA GLY A 120 -5.90 1.13 13.35
C GLY A 120 -4.90 0.68 12.30
N VAL A 121 -4.48 -0.59 12.38
CA VAL A 121 -3.36 -1.14 11.61
C VAL A 121 -3.51 -1.00 10.10
N GLY A 122 -4.74 -0.98 9.57
CA GLY A 122 -4.99 -0.85 8.13
C GLY A 122 -4.27 -1.90 7.29
N SER A 123 -3.32 -1.46 6.46
CA SER A 123 -2.49 -2.36 5.65
C SER A 123 -1.33 -3.00 6.41
N GLY A 124 -1.06 -2.58 7.64
CA GLY A 124 0.11 -3.00 8.44
C GLY A 124 1.40 -2.28 8.08
N CYS A 125 1.36 -1.27 7.20
CA CYS A 125 2.58 -0.66 6.67
C CYS A 125 3.47 -0.01 7.74
N LEU A 126 2.91 0.57 8.81
CA LEU A 126 3.67 1.18 9.90
C LEU A 126 4.41 0.11 10.72
N SER A 127 3.65 -0.79 11.34
CA SER A 127 4.22 -1.83 12.20
C SER A 127 5.19 -2.74 11.44
N ILE A 128 4.86 -3.17 10.22
CA ILE A 128 5.73 -4.01 9.40
C ILE A 128 7.04 -3.30 9.08
N SER A 129 7.00 -2.03 8.64
CA SER A 129 8.22 -1.25 8.34
C SER A 129 9.12 -1.10 9.57
N ILE A 130 8.54 -0.82 10.75
CA ILE A 130 9.30 -0.71 12.00
C ILE A 130 9.94 -2.05 12.37
N LEU A 131 9.19 -3.14 12.31
CA LEU A 131 9.68 -4.46 12.71
C LEU A 131 10.77 -5.00 11.77
N LYS A 132 10.76 -4.65 10.50
CA LYS A 132 11.86 -4.97 9.56
C LYS A 132 13.17 -4.32 9.97
N GLU A 133 13.12 -3.09 10.47
CA GLU A 133 14.30 -2.33 10.92
C GLU A 133 14.71 -2.69 12.37
N ARG A 134 13.85 -3.35 13.16
CA ARG A 134 14.06 -3.69 14.58
C ARG A 134 13.74 -5.15 14.85
N LEU A 135 14.73 -6.02 14.68
CA LEU A 135 14.58 -7.48 14.69
C LEU A 135 14.08 -8.05 16.02
N PHE A 136 14.35 -7.39 17.14
CA PHE A 136 13.95 -7.83 18.49
C PHE A 136 12.58 -7.31 18.94
N CYS A 137 11.95 -6.43 18.16
CA CYS A 137 10.62 -5.91 18.48
C CYS A 137 9.51 -6.88 18.09
N LYS A 138 8.42 -6.85 18.86
CA LYS A 138 7.13 -7.50 18.56
C LYS A 138 6.02 -6.46 18.59
N CYS A 139 4.94 -6.71 17.89
CA CYS A 139 3.82 -5.79 17.80
C CYS A 139 2.50 -6.52 18.04
N ASP A 140 1.62 -5.92 18.83
CA ASP A 140 0.20 -6.20 18.81
C ASP A 140 -0.47 -5.13 17.92
N ALA A 141 -1.33 -5.55 17.01
CA ALA A 141 -1.97 -4.69 16.03
C ALA A 141 -3.50 -4.84 16.13
N ILE A 142 -4.20 -3.73 16.29
CA ILE A 142 -5.65 -3.74 16.41
C ILE A 142 -6.31 -2.95 15.28
N ASP A 143 -7.49 -3.42 14.86
CA ASP A 143 -8.37 -2.72 13.93
C ASP A 143 -9.82 -3.15 14.17
N LEU A 144 -10.76 -2.26 13.88
CA LEU A 144 -12.20 -2.59 13.89
C LEU A 144 -12.60 -3.40 12.66
N SER A 145 -11.92 -3.17 11.53
CA SER A 145 -12.19 -3.80 10.25
C SER A 145 -11.49 -5.16 10.15
N GLU A 146 -12.30 -6.21 10.05
CA GLU A 146 -11.78 -7.56 9.80
C GLU A 146 -11.07 -7.65 8.43
N ASN A 147 -11.54 -6.91 7.43
CA ASN A 147 -10.91 -6.87 6.11
C ASN A 147 -9.53 -6.20 6.16
N ALA A 148 -9.37 -5.15 6.97
CA ALA A 148 -8.07 -4.55 7.22
C ALA A 148 -7.11 -5.54 7.88
N LEU A 149 -7.55 -6.24 8.92
CA LEU A 149 -6.75 -7.27 9.60
C LEU A 149 -6.34 -8.42 8.67
N LYS A 150 -7.25 -8.89 7.79
CA LYS A 150 -6.92 -9.90 6.77
C LYS A 150 -5.82 -9.41 5.84
N LEU A 151 -5.91 -8.16 5.38
CA LEU A 151 -4.92 -7.56 4.50
C LEU A 151 -3.57 -7.37 5.21
N ALA A 152 -3.58 -6.88 6.45
CA ALA A 152 -2.37 -6.72 7.26
C ALA A 152 -1.67 -8.06 7.51
N LYS A 153 -2.42 -9.14 7.76
CA LYS A 153 -1.87 -10.50 7.88
C LYS A 153 -1.20 -10.98 6.59
N ILE A 154 -1.81 -10.71 5.43
CA ILE A 154 -1.20 -11.01 4.12
C ILE A 154 0.12 -10.26 3.97
N ASN A 155 0.15 -8.96 4.27
CA ASN A 155 1.36 -8.16 4.22
C ASN A 155 2.41 -8.66 5.21
N ALA A 156 2.05 -8.97 6.46
CA ALA A 156 2.96 -9.53 7.44
C ALA A 156 3.60 -10.84 6.97
N ASN A 157 2.81 -11.71 6.32
CA ASN A 157 3.30 -12.97 5.76
C ASN A 157 4.29 -12.73 4.60
N ILE A 158 3.95 -11.85 3.66
CA ILE A 158 4.83 -11.48 2.53
C ILE A 158 6.19 -10.97 3.04
N HIS A 159 6.17 -10.20 4.14
CA HIS A 159 7.37 -9.63 4.75
C HIS A 159 8.01 -10.53 5.83
N GLN A 160 7.55 -11.78 5.99
CA GLN A 160 8.09 -12.78 6.91
C GLN A 160 8.07 -12.33 8.39
N LEU A 161 6.99 -11.67 8.80
CA LEU A 161 6.82 -11.11 10.15
C LEU A 161 5.63 -11.69 10.91
N SER A 162 5.00 -12.76 10.39
CA SER A 162 3.79 -13.36 10.98
C SER A 162 3.98 -13.78 12.46
N ASP A 163 5.18 -14.21 12.83
CA ASP A 163 5.51 -14.65 14.20
C ASP A 163 5.78 -13.48 15.16
N ARG A 164 5.88 -12.27 14.62
CA ARG A 164 6.24 -11.07 15.38
C ARG A 164 5.11 -10.07 15.52
N ILE A 165 3.97 -10.29 14.81
CA ILE A 165 2.79 -9.44 14.87
C ILE A 165 1.57 -10.29 15.24
N LYS A 166 0.89 -9.89 16.32
CA LYS A 166 -0.42 -10.45 16.66
C LYS A 166 -1.52 -9.47 16.28
N PHE A 167 -2.58 -9.98 15.67
CA PHE A 167 -3.67 -9.17 15.16
C PHE A 167 -4.96 -9.42 15.92
N TYR A 168 -5.63 -8.35 16.38
CA TYR A 168 -6.85 -8.43 17.16
C TYR A 168 -7.94 -7.53 16.57
N LYS A 169 -9.15 -8.07 16.40
CA LYS A 169 -10.33 -7.28 16.07
C LYS A 169 -10.88 -6.66 17.35
N ARG A 170 -10.47 -5.45 17.67
CA ARG A 170 -10.83 -4.76 18.90
C ARG A 170 -10.91 -3.26 18.69
N ASP A 171 -11.80 -2.63 19.46
CA ASP A 171 -11.76 -1.20 19.71
C ASP A 171 -10.64 -0.88 20.69
N VAL A 172 -9.98 0.26 20.50
CA VAL A 172 -8.92 0.73 21.43
C VAL A 172 -9.46 0.93 22.84
N ASP A 173 -10.70 1.40 22.98
CA ASP A 173 -11.33 1.63 24.28
C ASP A 173 -11.59 0.34 25.07
N ASN A 174 -11.60 -0.81 24.40
CA ASN A 174 -11.83 -2.14 24.97
C ASN A 174 -10.63 -3.07 24.83
N PHE A 175 -9.45 -2.52 24.55
CA PHE A 175 -8.22 -3.29 24.40
C PHE A 175 -7.33 -3.14 25.64
N TYR A 176 -7.60 -3.96 26.64
CA TYR A 176 -6.84 -4.03 27.89
C TYR A 176 -5.88 -5.21 27.83
N ASN A 177 -4.83 -5.05 27.06
CA ASN A 177 -3.74 -6.03 27.05
C ASN A 177 -2.52 -5.34 27.65
N ASP A 178 -1.67 -6.00 28.24
CA ASP A 178 -0.37 -5.59 28.84
C ASP A 178 0.14 -4.13 28.60
N LYS A 179 1.28 -3.82 29.17
CA LYS A 179 1.99 -2.56 28.93
C LYS A 179 2.78 -2.62 27.61
N TYR A 180 2.76 -1.53 26.86
CA TYR A 180 3.52 -1.33 25.62
C TYR A 180 4.58 -0.27 25.83
N ASP A 181 5.74 -0.46 25.20
CA ASP A 181 6.82 0.51 25.23
C ASP A 181 6.55 1.68 24.27
N LEU A 182 5.88 1.40 23.14
CA LEU A 182 5.53 2.39 22.12
C LEU A 182 4.14 2.07 21.56
N VAL A 183 3.31 3.09 21.49
CA VAL A 183 2.02 3.06 20.78
C VAL A 183 2.13 3.92 19.54
N ILE A 184 1.71 3.39 18.40
CA ILE A 184 1.65 4.09 17.11
C ILE A 184 0.22 4.06 16.58
N SER A 185 -0.19 5.14 15.92
CA SER A 185 -1.50 5.22 15.27
C SER A 185 -1.49 6.23 14.14
N ASN A 186 -2.16 5.90 13.04
CA ASN A 186 -2.49 6.85 11.97
C ASN A 186 -3.99 6.76 11.68
N PRO A 187 -4.85 7.28 12.56
CA PRO A 187 -6.29 7.16 12.44
C PRO A 187 -6.83 8.01 11.28
N PRO A 188 -8.03 7.70 10.75
CA PRO A 188 -8.69 8.54 9.76
C PRO A 188 -9.08 9.90 10.39
N TYR A 189 -8.69 10.99 9.72
CA TYR A 189 -8.96 12.38 10.18
C TYR A 189 -10.29 12.95 9.67
N ILE A 190 -11.15 12.12 9.05
CA ILE A 190 -12.42 12.58 8.48
C ILE A 190 -13.51 12.47 9.53
N ASN A 191 -14.19 13.59 9.80
CA ASN A 191 -15.32 13.65 10.70
C ASN A 191 -16.46 12.75 10.19
N LYS A 192 -17.02 11.88 11.05
CA LYS A 192 -18.10 10.92 10.71
C LYS A 192 -19.36 11.58 10.11
N HIS A 193 -19.51 12.92 10.22
CA HIS A 193 -20.64 13.69 9.66
C HIS A 193 -20.41 14.15 8.20
N LYS A 194 -19.37 13.69 7.51
CA LYS A 194 -19.07 14.04 6.10
C LYS A 194 -18.92 12.83 5.18
N ILE A 195 -19.45 11.68 5.59
CA ILE A 195 -19.54 10.48 4.74
C ILE A 195 -21.01 10.23 4.43
#